data_51ae164fe1d5faa4b6eefaeb0d36a4ab
#
_entry.id   51ae164fe1d5faa4b6eefaeb0d36a4ab
#
_cell.length_a   1.000
_cell.length_b   1.000
_cell.length_c   1.000
_cell.angle_alpha   90.00
_cell.angle_beta   90.00
_cell.angle_gamma   90.00
#
_symmetry.space_group_name_H-M   'P 1'
#
loop_
_entity.id
_entity.type
_entity.pdbx_description
1 polymer ?
#
loop_
_entity_poly.entity_id
_entity_poly.type
_entity_poly.pdbx_seq_one_letter_code
_entity_poly.pdbx_strand_id
1 'polypeptide(L)'
;RLWCGVGVYHPLMNNFAIKDAAAPAGKLQISNPDKWKENGSFLAAAALWGAGADVMALPSLIFAADQVAIDPVHKRAKNPNDPPTVVGYRLHGALTVDKLLRAEDGHIIGVQLLQGECKVVWQAE
;
A
#
# COMPACT_ATOMS: atom_id res chain seq x y z
N ARG A 1 15.42 7.13 -15.74
CA ARG A 1 14.07 7.13 -15.17
C ARG A 1 13.09 6.48 -16.12
N LEU A 2 12.18 5.68 -15.56
CA LEU A 2 11.04 5.17 -16.31
C LEU A 2 9.90 6.18 -16.26
N TRP A 3 9.30 6.44 -17.41
CA TRP A 3 8.13 7.28 -17.57
C TRP A 3 6.94 6.43 -18.03
N CYS A 4 5.77 6.79 -17.59
CA CYS A 4 4.52 6.20 -18.05
C CYS A 4 3.53 7.30 -18.40
N GLY A 5 2.85 7.15 -19.52
CA GLY A 5 1.76 8.03 -19.93
C GLY A 5 0.42 7.32 -19.72
N VAL A 6 -0.53 8.00 -19.12
CA VAL A 6 -1.92 7.55 -19.02
C VAL A 6 -2.82 8.50 -19.81
N GLY A 7 -3.52 7.95 -20.79
CA GLY A 7 -4.40 8.71 -21.67
C GLY A 7 -5.87 8.52 -21.31
N VAL A 8 -6.63 9.60 -21.36
CA VAL A 8 -8.09 9.59 -21.24
C VAL A 8 -8.68 10.11 -22.55
N TYR A 9 -9.59 9.32 -23.13
CA TYR A 9 -10.25 9.68 -24.38
C TYR A 9 -11.27 10.80 -24.16
N HIS A 10 -11.17 11.84 -24.98
CA HIS A 10 -12.10 12.95 -24.96
C HIS A 10 -13.00 12.88 -26.21
N PRO A 11 -14.31 12.56 -26.09
CA PRO A 11 -15.17 12.30 -27.23
C PRO A 11 -15.36 13.54 -28.15
N LEU A 12 -15.45 14.71 -27.57
CA LEU A 12 -15.66 15.96 -28.34
C LEU A 12 -14.46 16.33 -29.21
N MET A 13 -13.25 15.99 -28.71
CA MET A 13 -12.01 16.25 -29.46
C MET A 13 -11.58 15.06 -30.32
N ASN A 14 -12.24 13.93 -30.16
CA ASN A 14 -11.90 12.65 -30.81
C ASN A 14 -10.42 12.31 -30.69
N ASN A 15 -9.86 12.50 -29.50
CA ASN A 15 -8.46 12.30 -29.21
C ASN A 15 -8.25 11.98 -27.74
N PHE A 16 -7.04 11.51 -27.39
CA PHE A 16 -6.62 11.27 -26.02
C PHE A 16 -5.88 12.47 -25.46
N ALA A 17 -6.23 12.86 -24.24
CA ALA A 17 -5.37 13.71 -23.42
C ALA A 17 -4.47 12.78 -22.60
N ILE A 18 -3.16 13.01 -22.65
CA ILE A 18 -2.16 12.15 -22.01
C ILE A 18 -1.44 12.94 -20.93
N LYS A 19 -1.32 12.34 -19.75
CA LYS A 19 -0.49 12.86 -18.66
C LYS A 19 0.62 11.86 -18.36
N ASP A 20 1.85 12.34 -18.36
CA ASP A 20 3.04 11.53 -18.14
C ASP A 20 3.61 11.76 -16.75
N ALA A 21 4.14 10.73 -16.16
CA ALA A 21 4.86 10.82 -14.90
C ALA A 21 6.03 9.83 -14.85
N ALA A 22 7.09 10.23 -14.16
CA ALA A 22 8.19 9.36 -13.82
C ALA A 22 7.91 8.63 -12.51
N ALA A 23 8.53 7.47 -12.32
CA ALA A 23 8.53 6.82 -11.03
C ALA A 23 9.12 7.76 -9.97
N PRO A 24 8.45 7.94 -8.83
CA PRO A 24 8.96 8.79 -7.76
C PRO A 24 10.34 8.31 -7.28
N ALA A 25 11.21 9.25 -6.97
CA ALA A 25 12.47 8.92 -6.31
C ALA A 25 12.15 8.53 -4.85
N GLY A 26 12.46 7.30 -4.47
CA GLY A 26 12.23 6.82 -3.12
C GLY A 26 13.20 5.72 -2.73
N LYS A 27 13.51 5.66 -1.46
CA LYS A 27 14.33 4.60 -0.85
C LYS A 27 13.44 3.42 -0.42
N LEU A 28 12.60 2.94 -1.31
CA LEU A 28 11.82 1.75 -1.03
C LEU A 28 12.73 0.52 -1.20
N GLN A 29 12.93 -0.20 -0.11
CA GLN A 29 13.58 -1.51 -0.14
C GLN A 29 12.60 -2.52 -0.73
N ILE A 30 12.64 -2.65 -2.03
CA ILE A 30 11.81 -3.62 -2.74
C ILE A 30 12.73 -4.69 -3.33
N SER A 31 12.28 -5.93 -3.22
CA SER A 31 12.99 -7.10 -3.72
C SER A 31 13.23 -7.08 -5.25
N ASN A 32 12.47 -6.26 -5.98
CA ASN A 32 12.64 -6.05 -7.41
C ASN A 32 12.46 -4.57 -7.75
N PRO A 33 13.56 -3.78 -7.77
CA PRO A 33 13.49 -2.34 -8.03
C PRO A 33 12.98 -1.99 -9.43
N ASP A 34 13.17 -2.85 -10.43
CA ASP A 34 12.69 -2.58 -11.78
C ASP A 34 11.17 -2.67 -11.87
N LYS A 35 10.58 -3.66 -11.23
CA LYS A 35 9.14 -3.82 -11.14
C LYS A 35 8.47 -2.65 -10.41
N TRP A 36 9.11 -2.13 -9.39
CA TRP A 36 8.62 -0.95 -8.68
C TRP A 36 8.66 0.30 -9.55
N LYS A 37 9.71 0.48 -10.34
CA LYS A 37 9.84 1.63 -11.26
C LYS A 37 8.73 1.64 -12.30
N GLU A 38 8.40 0.48 -12.86
CA GLU A 38 7.28 0.34 -13.81
C GLU A 38 5.95 0.70 -13.16
N ASN A 39 5.62 0.06 -12.04
CA ASN A 39 4.38 0.31 -11.32
C ASN A 39 4.32 1.72 -10.75
N GLY A 40 5.43 2.25 -10.25
CA GLY A 40 5.51 3.58 -9.68
C GLY A 40 5.22 4.67 -10.69
N SER A 41 5.73 4.57 -11.92
CA SER A 41 5.45 5.52 -12.99
C SER A 41 3.99 5.47 -13.45
N PHE A 42 3.42 4.29 -13.58
CA PHE A 42 2.00 4.12 -13.91
C PHE A 42 1.09 4.72 -12.82
N LEU A 43 1.35 4.40 -11.56
CA LEU A 43 0.56 4.93 -10.44
C LEU A 43 0.66 6.45 -10.33
N ALA A 44 1.85 7.01 -10.57
CA ALA A 44 2.05 8.46 -10.57
C ALA A 44 1.28 9.14 -11.71
N ALA A 45 1.32 8.57 -12.92
CA ALA A 45 0.56 9.09 -14.06
C ALA A 45 -0.96 8.99 -13.85
N ALA A 46 -1.44 7.87 -13.31
CA ALA A 46 -2.85 7.69 -12.98
C ALA A 46 -3.33 8.68 -11.90
N ALA A 47 -2.48 8.97 -10.91
CA ALA A 47 -2.77 9.95 -9.86
C ALA A 47 -2.96 11.36 -10.39
N LEU A 48 -2.31 11.74 -11.50
CA LEU A 48 -2.52 13.03 -12.16
C LEU A 48 -3.95 13.19 -12.71
N TRP A 49 -4.64 12.09 -12.97
CA TRP A 49 -6.05 12.05 -13.33
C TRP A 49 -7.00 11.94 -12.13
N GLY A 50 -6.47 11.93 -10.91
CA GLY A 50 -7.24 11.78 -9.69
C GLY A 50 -7.54 10.32 -9.33
N ALA A 51 -7.07 9.35 -10.10
CA ALA A 51 -7.25 7.94 -9.79
C ALA A 51 -6.56 7.56 -8.48
N GLY A 52 -7.30 6.98 -7.55
CA GLY A 52 -6.79 6.60 -6.24
C GLY A 52 -6.55 7.77 -5.28
N ALA A 53 -6.97 8.98 -5.61
CA ALA A 53 -6.76 10.16 -4.76
C ALA A 53 -7.38 9.99 -3.36
N ASP A 54 -8.55 9.39 -3.28
CA ASP A 54 -9.24 9.09 -2.02
C ASP A 54 -8.50 8.06 -1.17
N VAL A 55 -7.88 7.06 -1.80
CA VAL A 55 -7.04 6.06 -1.13
C VAL A 55 -5.76 6.70 -0.62
N MET A 56 -5.11 7.55 -1.40
CA MET A 56 -3.90 8.26 -1.02
C MET A 56 -4.13 9.26 0.12
N ALA A 57 -5.34 9.78 0.25
CA ALA A 57 -5.73 10.69 1.32
C ALA A 57 -6.04 9.97 2.64
N LEU A 58 -6.10 8.64 2.66
CA LEU A 58 -6.32 7.89 3.88
C LEU A 58 -5.18 8.11 4.88
N PRO A 59 -5.49 8.22 6.18
CA PRO A 59 -4.47 8.23 7.22
C PRO A 59 -3.75 6.88 7.29
N SER A 60 -2.64 6.83 8.00
CA SER A 60 -2.00 5.56 8.32
C SER A 60 -2.97 4.66 9.07
N LEU A 61 -3.13 3.43 8.60
CA LEU A 61 -4.01 2.46 9.23
C LEU A 61 -3.31 1.91 10.48
N ILE A 62 -3.95 2.05 11.62
CA ILE A 62 -3.44 1.58 12.91
C ILE A 62 -4.32 0.45 13.40
N PHE A 63 -3.70 -0.66 13.74
CA PHE A 63 -4.37 -1.84 14.27
C PHE A 63 -3.83 -2.15 15.67
N ALA A 64 -4.72 -2.59 16.55
CA ALA A 64 -4.29 -3.14 17.83
C ALA A 64 -3.60 -4.50 17.62
N ALA A 65 -2.72 -4.86 18.56
CA ALA A 65 -1.94 -6.09 18.45
C ALA A 65 -2.79 -7.37 18.45
N ASP A 66 -4.01 -7.30 18.95
CA ASP A 66 -4.98 -8.41 18.96
C ASP A 66 -5.80 -8.50 17.66
N GLN A 67 -5.76 -7.48 16.80
CA GLN A 67 -6.48 -7.46 15.53
C GLN A 67 -5.72 -8.13 14.38
N VAL A 68 -4.41 -8.23 14.49
CA VAL A 68 -3.52 -8.80 13.48
C VAL A 68 -2.61 -9.85 14.09
N ALA A 69 -2.24 -10.86 13.31
CA ALA A 69 -1.25 -11.82 13.72
C ALA A 69 0.15 -11.22 13.56
N ILE A 70 0.92 -11.21 14.63
CA ILE A 70 2.29 -10.69 14.66
C ILE A 70 3.25 -11.74 15.22
N ASP A 71 4.47 -11.72 14.71
CA ASP A 71 5.54 -12.59 15.17
C ASP A 71 6.59 -11.78 15.91
N PRO A 72 7.11 -12.28 17.04
CA PRO A 72 8.23 -11.64 17.70
C PRO A 72 9.52 -11.80 16.88
N VAL A 73 10.31 -10.75 16.84
CA VAL A 73 11.65 -10.77 16.27
C VAL A 73 12.65 -10.90 17.39
N HIS A 74 13.45 -11.97 17.36
CA HIS A 74 14.43 -12.26 18.38
C HIS A 74 15.83 -11.86 17.92
N LYS A 75 16.57 -11.25 18.83
CA LYS A 75 18.00 -11.02 18.66
C LYS A 75 18.77 -12.12 19.41
N ARG A 76 19.76 -12.71 18.71
CA ARG A 76 20.64 -13.71 19.32
C ARG A 76 21.43 -13.09 20.46
N ALA A 77 21.45 -13.74 21.60
CA ALA A 77 22.25 -13.31 22.74
C ALA A 77 23.75 -13.39 22.42
N LYS A 78 24.53 -12.47 22.98
CA LYS A 78 26.00 -12.50 22.86
C LYS A 78 26.60 -13.76 23.49
N ASN A 79 25.99 -14.22 24.58
CA ASN A 79 26.35 -15.47 25.23
C ASN A 79 25.44 -16.59 24.75
N PRO A 80 25.93 -17.70 24.18
CA PRO A 80 25.11 -18.79 23.66
C PRO A 80 24.24 -19.48 24.72
N ASN A 81 24.56 -19.31 26.02
CA ASN A 81 23.77 -19.86 27.12
C ASN A 81 22.59 -18.98 27.54
N ASP A 82 22.53 -17.75 27.06
CA ASP A 82 21.43 -16.84 27.35
C ASP A 82 20.28 -17.02 26.38
N PRO A 83 19.01 -16.84 26.82
CA PRO A 83 17.88 -16.89 25.92
C PRO A 83 17.89 -15.70 24.93
N PRO A 84 17.39 -15.87 23.71
CA PRO A 84 17.26 -14.75 22.76
C PRO A 84 16.28 -13.71 23.31
N THR A 85 16.56 -12.44 23.01
CA THR A 85 15.75 -11.31 23.47
C THR A 85 14.82 -10.84 22.35
N VAL A 86 13.57 -10.56 22.68
CA VAL A 86 12.63 -9.95 21.73
C VAL A 86 12.98 -8.49 21.54
N VAL A 87 13.30 -8.08 20.31
CA VAL A 87 13.67 -6.70 19.95
C VAL A 87 12.59 -5.97 19.15
N GLY A 88 11.53 -6.65 18.76
CA GLY A 88 10.43 -6.07 18.02
C GLY A 88 9.45 -7.13 17.54
N TYR A 89 8.52 -6.68 16.71
CA TYR A 89 7.48 -7.53 16.14
C TYR A 89 7.34 -7.23 14.65
N ARG A 90 6.89 -8.21 13.89
CA ARG A 90 6.58 -8.08 12.48
C ARG A 90 5.25 -8.76 12.17
N LEU A 91 4.61 -8.36 11.10
CA LEU A 91 3.39 -9.03 10.65
C LEU A 91 3.69 -10.49 10.27
N HIS A 92 2.80 -11.38 10.67
CA HIS A 92 2.80 -12.77 10.22
C HIS A 92 2.23 -12.84 8.81
N GLY A 93 3.09 -12.72 7.80
CA GLY A 93 2.69 -12.64 6.40
C GLY A 93 2.29 -11.23 5.97
N ALA A 94 1.75 -11.12 4.77
CA ALA A 94 1.33 -9.85 4.19
C ALA A 94 -0.14 -9.57 4.45
N LEU A 95 -0.48 -8.29 4.57
CA LEU A 95 -1.85 -7.81 4.52
C LEU A 95 -2.21 -7.47 3.06
N THR A 96 -3.32 -7.99 2.59
CA THR A 96 -3.84 -7.67 1.26
C THR A 96 -5.21 -7.00 1.38
N VAL A 97 -5.48 -6.04 0.50
CA VAL A 97 -6.78 -5.37 0.49
C VAL A 97 -7.82 -6.31 -0.11
N ASP A 98 -8.86 -6.60 0.65
CA ASP A 98 -10.02 -7.36 0.18
C ASP A 98 -11.07 -6.44 -0.45
N LYS A 99 -11.49 -5.42 0.31
CA LYS A 99 -12.43 -4.42 -0.21
C LYS A 99 -12.33 -3.10 0.55
N LEU A 100 -12.74 -2.03 -0.13
CA LEU A 100 -12.96 -0.73 0.46
C LEU A 100 -14.42 -0.58 0.85
N LEU A 101 -14.67 -0.10 2.06
CA LEU A 101 -16.00 0.22 2.54
C LEU A 101 -16.28 1.70 2.27
N ARG A 102 -17.33 1.98 1.51
CA ARG A 102 -17.67 3.35 1.11
C ARG A 102 -19.03 3.77 1.67
N ALA A 103 -19.17 5.04 2.01
CA ALA A 103 -20.44 5.66 2.34
C ALA A 103 -21.27 5.91 1.06
N GLU A 104 -22.52 6.35 1.22
CA GLU A 104 -23.40 6.67 0.09
C GLU A 104 -22.84 7.75 -0.83
N ASP A 105 -22.10 8.71 -0.27
CA ASP A 105 -21.44 9.79 -1.01
C ASP A 105 -20.14 9.36 -1.69
N GLY A 106 -19.71 8.10 -1.50
CA GLY A 106 -18.56 7.50 -2.13
C GLY A 106 -17.24 7.62 -1.35
N HIS A 107 -17.17 8.39 -0.27
CA HIS A 107 -15.93 8.45 0.51
C HIS A 107 -15.64 7.15 1.27
N ILE A 108 -14.37 6.86 1.52
CA ILE A 108 -13.93 5.64 2.17
C ILE A 108 -14.16 5.77 3.68
N ILE A 109 -14.96 4.86 4.25
CA ILE A 109 -15.24 4.79 5.69
C ILE A 109 -14.55 3.62 6.36
N GLY A 110 -13.98 2.72 5.61
CA GLY A 110 -13.27 1.58 6.15
C GLY A 110 -12.52 0.80 5.09
N VAL A 111 -11.63 -0.06 5.54
CA VAL A 111 -10.85 -0.96 4.69
C VAL A 111 -10.89 -2.35 5.29
N GLN A 112 -11.29 -3.35 4.51
CA GLN A 112 -11.20 -4.74 4.89
C GLN A 112 -9.96 -5.35 4.25
N LEU A 113 -9.10 -5.89 5.10
CA LEU A 113 -7.84 -6.53 4.71
C LEU A 113 -7.93 -8.04 5.00
N LEU A 114 -7.12 -8.80 4.29
CA LEU A 114 -6.91 -10.21 4.55
C LEU A 114 -5.47 -10.45 5.01
N GLN A 115 -5.35 -11.17 6.11
CA GLN A 115 -4.09 -11.75 6.56
C GLN A 115 -4.23 -13.27 6.47
N GLY A 116 -3.80 -13.85 5.34
CA GLY A 116 -4.15 -15.22 5.00
C GLY A 116 -5.67 -15.37 4.83
N GLU A 117 -6.30 -16.20 5.66
CA GLU A 117 -7.77 -16.38 5.67
C GLU A 117 -8.47 -15.47 6.69
N CYS A 118 -7.72 -14.78 7.54
CA CYS A 118 -8.27 -13.89 8.57
C CYS A 118 -8.62 -12.52 8.00
N LYS A 119 -9.80 -12.03 8.36
CA LYS A 119 -10.26 -10.69 7.99
C LYS A 119 -9.88 -9.68 9.07
N VAL A 120 -9.30 -8.57 8.65
CA VAL A 120 -8.97 -7.45 9.53
C VAL A 120 -9.68 -6.21 8.98
N VAL A 121 -10.47 -5.55 9.81
CA VAL A 121 -11.25 -4.38 9.40
C VAL A 121 -10.72 -3.14 10.11
N TRP A 122 -10.39 -2.12 9.33
CA TRP A 122 -10.14 -0.78 9.81
C TRP A 122 -11.36 0.10 9.50
N GLN A 123 -11.76 0.93 10.44
CA GLN A 123 -12.84 1.89 10.25
C GLN A 123 -12.35 3.29 10.56
N ALA A 124 -12.75 4.25 9.73
CA ALA A 124 -12.51 5.66 9.99
C ALA A 124 -13.37 6.14 11.17
N GLU A 125 -12.77 6.97 12.01
CA GLU A 125 -13.49 7.63 13.11
C GLU A 125 -14.42 8.74 12.61
#